data_a581c15a61cc3e2de3a40025159f0c2e
#
_entry.id   a581c15a61cc3e2de3a40025159f0c2e
#
_cell.length_a   1.000
_cell.length_b   1.000
_cell.length_c   1.000
_cell.angle_alpha   90.00
_cell.angle_beta   90.00
_cell.angle_gamma   90.00
#
_symmetry.space_group_name_H-M   'P 1'
#
loop_
_entity.id
_entity.type
_entity.pdbx_description
1 polymer ?
#
loop_
_entity_poly.entity_id
_entity_poly.type
_entity_poly.pdbx_seq_one_letter_code
_entity_poly.pdbx_strand_id
1 'polypeptide(L)'
;MDIARDPLGGRNYEMYGEDPELVAQTAAAFVRGMQSAGIAACAKHFLANNQETNRNTTSSNLSKRVMMELYARGFEAAIEDGHVLCIMSAYNAVNGEFTSYSKKLLTDLLRGELHFDGAIVSDWGAAGQNKEGTLAAGMDLIQPGPNDMTACKQAVQEGRLSEEVLNDRVTHILQLIVEIMKS
;
A
#
# COMPACT_ATOMS: atom_id res chain seq x y z
N MET A 1 -2.45 -7.44 6.55
CA MET A 1 -1.21 -7.26 7.32
C MET A 1 -1.41 -6.35 8.53
N ASP A 2 -2.58 -5.72 8.64
CA ASP A 2 -2.92 -4.92 9.82
C ASP A 2 -2.90 -5.79 11.09
N ILE A 3 -2.55 -5.17 12.23
CA ILE A 3 -2.47 -5.84 13.54
C ILE A 3 -3.82 -5.75 14.25
N ALA A 4 -4.35 -6.88 14.73
CA ALA A 4 -5.58 -6.96 15.53
C ALA A 4 -5.32 -6.43 16.96
N ARG A 5 -5.05 -5.12 17.10
CA ARG A 5 -4.60 -4.53 18.36
C ARG A 5 -5.74 -4.20 19.34
N ASP A 6 -7.00 -4.16 18.88
CA ASP A 6 -8.17 -3.84 19.69
C ASP A 6 -9.33 -4.76 19.27
N PRO A 7 -10.05 -5.40 20.25
CA PRO A 7 -11.21 -6.24 19.93
C PRO A 7 -12.31 -5.49 19.17
N LEU A 8 -12.40 -4.16 19.30
CA LEU A 8 -13.37 -3.31 18.64
C LEU A 8 -12.86 -2.74 17.31
N GLY A 9 -11.74 -3.24 16.79
CA GLY A 9 -11.10 -2.76 15.55
C GLY A 9 -11.99 -2.78 14.31
N GLY A 10 -12.99 -3.65 14.28
CA GLY A 10 -14.04 -3.71 13.25
C GLY A 10 -13.71 -4.64 12.07
N ARG A 11 -12.41 -4.92 11.79
CA ARG A 11 -11.95 -5.80 10.70
C ARG A 11 -10.99 -6.91 11.18
N ASN A 12 -11.04 -7.27 12.47
CA ASN A 12 -10.14 -8.28 13.03
C ASN A 12 -10.30 -9.66 12.36
N TYR A 13 -11.45 -9.95 11.79
CA TYR A 13 -11.75 -11.21 11.08
C TYR A 13 -10.87 -11.45 9.83
N GLU A 14 -10.25 -10.41 9.27
CA GLU A 14 -9.34 -10.52 8.12
C GLU A 14 -7.86 -10.30 8.51
N MET A 15 -7.55 -10.15 9.80
CA MET A 15 -6.19 -9.99 10.31
C MET A 15 -5.63 -11.32 10.80
N TYR A 16 -4.31 -11.51 10.69
CA TYR A 16 -3.68 -12.77 11.11
C TYR A 16 -3.43 -12.85 12.62
N GLY A 17 -3.59 -11.76 13.36
CA GLY A 17 -3.44 -11.73 14.80
C GLY A 17 -2.94 -10.40 15.34
N GLU A 18 -2.63 -10.40 16.63
CA GLU A 18 -2.10 -9.23 17.36
C GLU A 18 -0.56 -9.22 17.45
N ASP A 19 0.07 -10.37 17.25
CA ASP A 19 1.53 -10.53 17.30
C ASP A 19 2.13 -10.23 15.93
N PRO A 20 3.03 -9.23 15.79
CA PRO A 20 3.60 -8.83 14.52
C PRO A 20 4.45 -9.94 13.87
N GLU A 21 5.10 -10.81 14.65
CA GLU A 21 5.88 -11.91 14.09
C GLU A 21 4.97 -13.03 13.56
N LEU A 22 3.89 -13.36 14.26
CA LEU A 22 2.88 -14.28 13.76
C LEU A 22 2.27 -13.76 12.45
N VAL A 23 1.93 -12.47 12.40
CA VAL A 23 1.44 -11.80 11.17
C VAL A 23 2.48 -11.92 10.06
N ALA A 24 3.75 -11.65 10.33
CA ALA A 24 4.85 -11.72 9.36
C ALA A 24 4.99 -13.13 8.75
N GLN A 25 5.11 -14.15 9.58
CA GLN A 25 5.28 -15.54 9.13
C GLN A 25 4.07 -16.06 8.34
N THR A 26 2.86 -15.75 8.84
CA THR A 26 1.62 -16.16 8.17
C THR A 26 1.45 -15.45 6.84
N ALA A 27 1.72 -14.13 6.80
CA ALA A 27 1.64 -13.33 5.60
C ALA A 27 2.57 -13.83 4.50
N ALA A 28 3.85 -14.03 4.81
CA ALA A 28 4.83 -14.53 3.86
C ALA A 28 4.45 -15.90 3.29
N ALA A 29 3.99 -16.82 4.15
CA ALA A 29 3.54 -18.15 3.73
C ALA A 29 2.30 -18.07 2.84
N PHE A 30 1.32 -17.24 3.19
CA PHE A 30 0.10 -17.04 2.41
C PHE A 30 0.39 -16.44 1.03
N VAL A 31 1.26 -15.43 0.96
CA VAL A 31 1.69 -14.80 -0.29
C VAL A 31 2.36 -15.83 -1.20
N ARG A 32 3.33 -16.61 -0.69
CA ARG A 32 3.97 -17.67 -1.47
C ARG A 32 2.96 -18.69 -2.00
N GLY A 33 2.01 -19.12 -1.15
CA GLY A 33 0.98 -20.07 -1.54
C GLY A 33 0.08 -19.54 -2.65
N MET A 34 -0.39 -18.29 -2.56
CA MET A 34 -1.19 -17.67 -3.62
C MET A 34 -0.42 -17.55 -4.93
N GLN A 35 0.81 -17.04 -4.86
CA GLN A 35 1.61 -16.77 -6.06
C GLN A 35 2.09 -18.05 -6.74
N SER A 36 2.27 -19.14 -6.00
CA SER A 36 2.55 -20.47 -6.60
C SER A 36 1.40 -21.02 -7.44
N ALA A 37 0.18 -20.48 -7.28
CA ALA A 37 -0.99 -20.81 -8.10
C ALA A 37 -1.18 -19.86 -9.29
N GLY A 38 -0.20 -19.00 -9.62
CA GLY A 38 -0.28 -18.06 -10.73
C GLY A 38 -1.15 -16.83 -10.45
N ILE A 39 -1.36 -16.47 -9.18
CA ILE A 39 -2.21 -15.34 -8.76
C ILE A 39 -1.37 -14.35 -7.95
N ALA A 40 -1.30 -13.09 -8.40
CA ALA A 40 -0.63 -12.06 -7.61
C ALA A 40 -1.36 -11.81 -6.29
N ALA A 41 -0.64 -11.94 -5.17
CA ALA A 41 -1.12 -11.52 -3.88
C ALA A 41 -1.05 -10.00 -3.75
N CYS A 42 -2.03 -9.40 -3.03
CA CYS A 42 -2.02 -7.99 -2.68
C CYS A 42 -2.08 -7.84 -1.15
N ALA A 43 -0.95 -7.48 -0.55
CA ALA A 43 -0.86 -7.27 0.89
C ALA A 43 -1.51 -5.93 1.30
N LYS A 44 -2.33 -5.94 2.36
CA LYS A 44 -3.10 -4.75 2.78
C LYS A 44 -3.29 -4.69 4.29
N HIS A 45 -3.58 -3.51 4.81
CA HIS A 45 -3.57 -2.18 4.21
C HIS A 45 -2.33 -1.42 4.70
N PHE A 46 -1.53 -0.93 3.80
CA PHE A 46 -0.32 -0.19 4.14
C PHE A 46 -0.67 1.27 4.41
N LEU A 47 -0.65 1.78 5.64
CA LEU A 47 -0.10 1.21 6.86
C LEU A 47 -0.98 1.59 8.06
N ALA A 48 -1.03 0.67 9.05
CA ALA A 48 -1.62 0.93 10.37
C ALA A 48 -3.13 1.27 10.34
N ASN A 49 -3.91 0.57 9.52
CA ASN A 49 -5.37 0.66 9.49
C ASN A 49 -5.99 -0.25 10.58
N ASN A 50 -5.92 0.21 11.86
CA ASN A 50 -6.27 -0.61 13.00
C ASN A 50 -7.68 -0.41 13.53
N GLN A 51 -8.47 0.51 12.94
CA GLN A 51 -9.85 0.77 13.34
C GLN A 51 -10.70 1.22 12.16
N GLU A 52 -11.97 0.82 12.17
CA GLU A 52 -12.94 1.21 11.16
C GLU A 52 -13.67 2.51 11.51
N THR A 53 -13.82 2.81 12.80
CA THR A 53 -14.46 4.05 13.25
C THR A 53 -13.69 5.26 12.73
N ASN A 54 -14.36 6.08 11.92
CA ASN A 54 -13.79 7.28 11.29
C ASN A 54 -12.51 7.04 10.47
N ARG A 55 -12.35 5.85 9.87
CA ARG A 55 -11.13 5.45 9.15
C ARG A 55 -10.69 6.43 8.06
N ASN A 56 -11.62 7.17 7.47
CA ASN A 56 -11.34 8.16 6.43
C ASN A 56 -10.85 9.52 6.99
N THR A 57 -10.84 9.71 8.31
CA THR A 57 -10.44 10.97 8.96
C THR A 57 -9.52 10.78 10.14
N THR A 58 -9.29 9.52 10.57
CA THR A 58 -8.42 9.20 11.70
C THR A 58 -6.95 9.23 11.31
N SER A 59 -6.10 9.49 12.30
CA SER A 59 -4.64 9.41 12.15
C SER A 59 -4.07 8.42 13.17
N SER A 60 -3.35 7.41 12.68
CA SER A 60 -2.55 6.52 13.51
C SER A 60 -1.22 7.22 13.82
N ASN A 61 -1.08 7.74 15.06
CA ASN A 61 0.10 8.49 15.47
C ASN A 61 1.09 7.56 16.17
N LEU A 62 2.26 7.37 15.59
CA LEU A 62 3.25 6.39 16.05
C LEU A 62 4.68 6.86 15.76
N SER A 63 5.62 6.43 16.62
CA SER A 63 7.05 6.65 16.38
C SER A 63 7.55 5.77 15.22
N LYS A 64 8.68 6.16 14.60
CA LYS A 64 9.31 5.33 13.56
C LYS A 64 9.61 3.91 14.07
N ARG A 65 10.08 3.77 15.32
CA ARG A 65 10.34 2.47 15.92
C ARG A 65 9.09 1.59 15.96
N VAL A 66 7.97 2.12 16.48
CA VAL A 66 6.70 1.39 16.55
C VAL A 66 6.19 1.07 15.14
N MET A 67 6.36 1.99 14.20
CA MET A 67 6.01 1.77 12.80
C MET A 67 6.73 0.55 12.23
N MET A 68 8.03 0.46 12.40
CA MET A 68 8.85 -0.63 11.86
C MET A 68 8.64 -1.95 12.61
N GLU A 69 8.71 -1.93 13.95
CA GLU A 69 8.68 -3.16 14.75
C GLU A 69 7.30 -3.83 14.80
N LEU A 70 6.22 -3.07 14.69
CA LEU A 70 4.86 -3.61 14.79
C LEU A 70 4.11 -3.59 13.45
N TYR A 71 3.97 -2.43 12.83
CA TYR A 71 3.03 -2.25 11.70
C TYR A 71 3.64 -2.55 10.33
N ALA A 72 4.92 -2.29 10.13
CA ALA A 72 5.60 -2.60 8.89
C ALA A 72 6.11 -4.05 8.84
N ARG A 73 6.30 -4.72 9.99
CA ARG A 73 6.90 -6.06 10.08
C ARG A 73 6.21 -7.11 9.20
N GLY A 74 4.87 -7.10 9.14
CA GLY A 74 4.12 -8.01 8.28
C GLY A 74 4.33 -7.73 6.79
N PHE A 75 4.46 -6.46 6.41
CA PHE A 75 4.76 -6.07 5.02
C PHE A 75 6.20 -6.38 4.63
N GLU A 76 7.16 -6.12 5.52
CA GLU A 76 8.57 -6.50 5.35
C GLU A 76 8.69 -8.00 5.02
N ALA A 77 8.10 -8.88 5.83
CA ALA A 77 8.11 -10.32 5.57
C ALA A 77 7.36 -10.70 4.28
N ALA A 78 6.26 -10.04 3.96
CA ALA A 78 5.54 -10.26 2.70
C ALA A 78 6.41 -9.88 1.49
N ILE A 79 7.27 -8.86 1.61
CA ILE A 79 8.22 -8.43 0.57
C ILE A 79 9.42 -9.39 0.51
N GLU A 80 10.16 -9.54 1.61
CA GLU A 80 11.44 -10.26 1.65
C GLU A 80 11.27 -11.77 1.49
N ASP A 81 10.35 -12.36 2.26
CA ASP A 81 10.14 -13.80 2.30
C ASP A 81 9.00 -14.27 1.40
N GLY A 82 7.98 -13.42 1.21
CA GLY A 82 6.80 -13.72 0.39
C GLY A 82 6.95 -13.37 -1.08
N HIS A 83 7.80 -12.41 -1.41
CA HIS A 83 7.95 -11.82 -2.76
C HIS A 83 6.64 -11.27 -3.30
N VAL A 84 5.88 -10.55 -2.46
CA VAL A 84 4.56 -10.02 -2.79
C VAL A 84 4.63 -9.08 -3.99
N LEU A 85 3.72 -9.26 -4.94
CA LEU A 85 3.69 -8.49 -6.19
C LEU A 85 2.86 -7.21 -6.12
N CYS A 86 1.96 -7.10 -5.13
CA CYS A 86 1.09 -5.94 -4.97
C CYS A 86 0.92 -5.56 -3.50
N ILE A 87 0.87 -4.26 -3.21
CA ILE A 87 0.54 -3.73 -1.88
C ILE A 87 -0.53 -2.66 -2.03
N MET A 88 -1.55 -2.72 -1.15
CA MET A 88 -2.64 -1.75 -1.10
C MET A 88 -2.42 -0.75 0.03
N SER A 89 -2.51 0.56 -0.28
CA SER A 89 -2.47 1.61 0.74
C SER A 89 -3.73 1.61 1.61
N ALA A 90 -3.65 2.22 2.79
CA ALA A 90 -4.77 2.30 3.73
C ALA A 90 -5.61 3.57 3.55
N TYR A 91 -6.78 3.62 4.21
CA TYR A 91 -7.64 4.81 4.26
C TYR A 91 -7.12 5.89 5.21
N ASN A 92 -6.57 5.48 6.35
CA ASN A 92 -6.21 6.36 7.44
C ASN A 92 -5.00 7.25 7.13
N ALA A 93 -4.85 8.29 7.91
CA ALA A 93 -3.59 9.01 7.99
C ALA A 93 -2.62 8.31 8.95
N VAL A 94 -1.33 8.51 8.75
CA VAL A 94 -0.25 8.19 9.70
C VAL A 94 0.48 9.48 10.03
N ASN A 95 0.55 9.81 11.32
CA ASN A 95 1.17 11.05 11.79
C ASN A 95 0.64 12.31 11.07
N GLY A 96 -0.68 12.33 10.78
CA GLY A 96 -1.37 13.46 10.16
C GLY A 96 -1.35 13.50 8.62
N GLU A 97 -0.66 12.56 7.94
CA GLU A 97 -0.59 12.49 6.49
C GLU A 97 -1.30 11.21 5.99
N PHE A 98 -2.26 11.34 5.08
CA PHE A 98 -2.98 10.18 4.53
C PHE A 98 -2.05 9.26 3.75
N THR A 99 -2.16 7.96 3.98
CA THR A 99 -1.27 6.95 3.41
C THR A 99 -1.29 6.95 1.88
N SER A 100 -2.45 7.17 1.27
CA SER A 100 -2.63 7.12 -0.18
C SER A 100 -1.86 8.20 -0.97
N TYR A 101 -1.44 9.29 -0.33
CA TYR A 101 -0.64 10.34 -0.97
C TYR A 101 0.56 10.79 -0.13
N SER A 102 1.01 9.94 0.79
CA SER A 102 2.23 10.17 1.58
C SER A 102 3.46 9.65 0.84
N LYS A 103 4.29 10.58 0.32
CA LYS A 103 5.59 10.23 -0.24
C LYS A 103 6.48 9.52 0.78
N LYS A 104 6.43 9.95 2.05
CA LYS A 104 7.21 9.35 3.14
C LYS A 104 6.88 7.86 3.33
N LEU A 105 5.60 7.48 3.16
CA LEU A 105 5.17 6.10 3.34
C LEU A 105 5.34 5.28 2.07
N LEU A 106 4.89 5.79 0.90
CA LEU A 106 4.87 5.00 -0.33
C LEU A 106 6.23 4.97 -1.03
N THR A 107 6.94 6.11 -1.09
CA THR A 107 8.26 6.17 -1.73
C THR A 107 9.40 5.91 -0.75
N ASP A 108 9.47 6.71 0.33
CA ASP A 108 10.68 6.69 1.16
C ASP A 108 10.74 5.43 2.05
N LEU A 109 9.61 5.03 2.67
CA LEU A 109 9.54 3.82 3.48
C LEU A 109 9.35 2.56 2.62
N LEU A 110 8.24 2.47 1.86
CA LEU A 110 7.87 1.22 1.21
C LEU A 110 8.84 0.84 0.08
N ARG A 111 9.15 1.77 -0.84
CA ARG A 111 10.11 1.49 -1.91
C ARG A 111 11.56 1.64 -1.46
N GLY A 112 11.86 2.66 -0.65
CA GLY A 112 13.24 2.96 -0.22
C GLY A 112 13.76 2.05 0.87
N GLU A 113 13.12 2.01 2.05
CA GLU A 113 13.61 1.26 3.21
C GLU A 113 13.22 -0.23 3.16
N LEU A 114 12.01 -0.56 2.70
CA LEU A 114 11.51 -1.95 2.59
C LEU A 114 11.79 -2.57 1.21
N HIS A 115 12.40 -1.85 0.29
CA HIS A 115 12.81 -2.32 -1.04
C HIS A 115 11.70 -2.96 -1.88
N PHE A 116 10.45 -2.47 -1.73
CA PHE A 116 9.33 -2.97 -2.51
C PHE A 116 9.38 -2.45 -3.95
N ASP A 117 9.44 -3.33 -4.93
CA ASP A 117 9.50 -3.03 -6.36
C ASP A 117 8.22 -3.39 -7.14
N GLY A 118 7.22 -3.98 -6.46
CA GLY A 118 5.94 -4.34 -7.05
C GLY A 118 4.96 -3.17 -7.22
N ALA A 119 3.72 -3.47 -7.58
CA ALA A 119 2.67 -2.46 -7.78
C ALA A 119 2.04 -1.98 -6.46
N ILE A 120 1.86 -0.66 -6.33
CA ILE A 120 1.13 -0.04 -5.22
C ILE A 120 -0.25 0.41 -5.70
N VAL A 121 -1.31 -0.11 -5.06
CA VAL A 121 -2.70 0.25 -5.39
C VAL A 121 -3.35 0.99 -4.23
N SER A 122 -4.29 1.89 -4.53
CA SER A 122 -5.08 2.53 -3.47
C SER A 122 -6.19 1.61 -2.97
N ASP A 123 -6.58 1.75 -1.71
CA ASP A 123 -7.90 1.27 -1.29
C ASP A 123 -9.01 2.06 -2.02
N TRP A 124 -10.24 1.52 -2.06
CA TRP A 124 -11.36 2.04 -2.86
C TRP A 124 -11.76 3.44 -2.45
N GLY A 125 -11.43 4.41 -3.29
CA GLY A 125 -11.71 5.82 -3.05
C GLY A 125 -10.73 6.52 -2.11
N ALA A 126 -9.69 5.86 -1.60
CA ALA A 126 -8.71 6.43 -0.66
C ALA A 126 -7.90 7.61 -1.24
N ALA A 127 -7.71 7.65 -2.56
CA ALA A 127 -7.07 8.78 -3.24
C ALA A 127 -7.90 10.08 -3.20
N GLY A 128 -9.22 9.96 -3.02
CA GLY A 128 -10.14 11.09 -2.95
C GLY A 128 -10.01 12.01 -4.17
N GLN A 129 -9.92 13.31 -3.91
CA GLN A 129 -9.72 14.33 -4.95
C GLN A 129 -8.25 14.64 -5.26
N ASN A 130 -7.31 14.11 -4.44
CA ASN A 130 -5.87 14.41 -4.59
C ASN A 130 -5.15 13.37 -5.47
N LYS A 131 -5.65 13.12 -6.68
CA LYS A 131 -5.05 12.12 -7.59
C LYS A 131 -3.64 12.49 -8.04
N GLU A 132 -3.38 13.78 -8.28
CA GLU A 132 -2.05 14.30 -8.60
C GLU A 132 -1.05 13.97 -7.47
N GLY A 133 -1.37 14.33 -6.22
CA GLY A 133 -0.54 14.03 -5.06
C GLY A 133 -0.37 12.52 -4.84
N THR A 134 -1.41 11.73 -5.13
CA THR A 134 -1.37 10.27 -5.03
C THR A 134 -0.36 9.65 -6.00
N LEU A 135 -0.37 10.06 -7.28
CA LEU A 135 0.61 9.60 -8.27
C LEU A 135 2.02 10.08 -7.93
N ALA A 136 2.16 11.36 -7.53
CA ALA A 136 3.46 11.93 -7.13
C ALA A 136 4.06 11.23 -5.89
N ALA A 137 3.21 10.74 -4.98
CA ALA A 137 3.64 10.03 -3.78
C ALA A 137 4.11 8.59 -4.04
N GLY A 138 3.86 8.01 -5.23
CA GLY A 138 4.31 6.66 -5.54
C GLY A 138 3.23 5.62 -5.77
N MET A 139 1.95 6.02 -5.79
CA MET A 139 0.81 5.15 -6.11
C MET A 139 0.77 4.83 -7.60
N ASP A 140 0.67 3.55 -7.95
CA ASP A 140 0.68 3.12 -9.36
C ASP A 140 -0.74 2.98 -9.93
N LEU A 141 -1.70 2.54 -9.11
CA LEU A 141 -3.10 2.34 -9.56
C LEU A 141 -4.09 2.91 -8.55
N ILE A 142 -4.94 3.82 -9.02
CA ILE A 142 -6.02 4.43 -8.22
C ILE A 142 -7.31 3.65 -8.41
N GLN A 143 -7.85 3.12 -7.31
CA GLN A 143 -9.09 2.35 -7.30
C GLN A 143 -10.26 3.14 -6.66
N PRO A 144 -11.53 2.86 -7.08
CA PRO A 144 -11.93 2.11 -8.27
C PRO A 144 -11.77 2.94 -9.54
N GLY A 145 -11.58 2.27 -10.68
CA GLY A 145 -11.72 2.92 -11.98
C GLY A 145 -13.18 2.90 -12.51
N PRO A 146 -13.46 3.63 -13.62
CA PRO A 146 -12.60 4.57 -14.31
C PRO A 146 -12.42 5.89 -13.53
N ASN A 147 -11.25 6.48 -13.60
CA ASN A 147 -10.98 7.77 -12.95
C ASN A 147 -10.99 8.93 -13.95
N ASP A 148 -11.54 10.07 -13.55
CA ASP A 148 -11.29 11.33 -14.24
C ASP A 148 -9.85 11.78 -13.91
N MET A 149 -9.00 11.77 -14.92
CA MET A 149 -7.59 12.15 -14.83
C MET A 149 -7.29 13.52 -15.44
N THR A 150 -8.31 14.34 -15.70
CA THR A 150 -8.16 15.67 -16.32
C THR A 150 -7.19 16.55 -15.52
N ALA A 151 -7.32 16.59 -14.20
CA ALA A 151 -6.43 17.36 -13.34
C ALA A 151 -4.97 16.86 -13.41
N CYS A 152 -4.75 15.54 -13.51
CA CYS A 152 -3.40 14.98 -13.65
C CYS A 152 -2.79 15.31 -15.03
N LYS A 153 -3.58 15.27 -16.10
CA LYS A 153 -3.13 15.70 -17.43
C LYS A 153 -2.73 17.17 -17.44
N GLN A 154 -3.54 18.03 -16.82
CA GLN A 154 -3.22 19.45 -16.68
C GLN A 154 -1.96 19.64 -15.82
N ALA A 155 -1.79 18.90 -14.73
CA ALA A 155 -0.59 18.96 -13.90
C ALA A 155 0.70 18.63 -14.67
N VAL A 156 0.63 17.67 -15.62
CA VAL A 156 1.76 17.37 -16.51
C VAL A 156 2.02 18.53 -17.46
N GLN A 157 0.99 19.09 -18.09
CA GLN A 157 1.16 20.23 -19.01
C GLN A 157 1.72 21.47 -18.33
N GLU A 158 1.40 21.67 -17.05
CA GLU A 158 1.90 22.76 -16.21
C GLU A 158 3.26 22.45 -15.52
N GLY A 159 3.81 21.26 -15.69
CA GLY A 159 5.07 20.84 -15.10
C GLY A 159 5.03 20.56 -13.59
N ARG A 160 3.84 20.44 -12.99
CA ARG A 160 3.64 20.07 -11.56
C ARG A 160 3.78 18.55 -11.33
N LEU A 161 3.48 17.75 -12.33
CA LEU A 161 3.69 16.31 -12.35
C LEU A 161 4.55 15.96 -13.57
N SER A 162 5.69 15.28 -13.39
CA SER A 162 6.54 14.92 -14.52
C SER A 162 6.03 13.67 -15.25
N GLU A 163 6.29 13.61 -16.57
CA GLU A 163 6.02 12.39 -17.36
C GLU A 163 6.82 11.19 -16.83
N GLU A 164 8.01 11.42 -16.30
CA GLU A 164 8.84 10.37 -15.69
C GLU A 164 8.10 9.66 -14.55
N VAL A 165 7.46 10.43 -13.65
CA VAL A 165 6.63 9.86 -12.57
C VAL A 165 5.51 8.99 -13.15
N LEU A 166 4.81 9.44 -14.19
CA LEU A 166 3.75 8.64 -14.82
C LEU A 166 4.31 7.36 -15.47
N ASN A 167 5.44 7.46 -16.14
CA ASN A 167 6.11 6.32 -16.75
C ASN A 167 6.51 5.27 -15.70
N ASP A 168 7.02 5.70 -14.54
CA ASP A 168 7.31 4.79 -13.43
C ASP A 168 6.06 4.07 -12.94
N ARG A 169 4.94 4.81 -12.76
CA ARG A 169 3.68 4.17 -12.32
C ARG A 169 3.21 3.13 -13.32
N VAL A 170 3.22 3.45 -14.59
CA VAL A 170 2.85 2.52 -15.67
C VAL A 170 3.81 1.33 -15.72
N THR A 171 5.10 1.57 -15.54
CA THR A 171 6.13 0.51 -15.54
C THR A 171 5.86 -0.54 -14.46
N HIS A 172 5.55 -0.14 -13.21
CA HIS A 172 5.23 -1.10 -12.13
C HIS A 172 3.99 -1.95 -12.45
N ILE A 173 2.96 -1.35 -13.06
CA ILE A 173 1.77 -2.10 -13.48
C ILE A 173 2.09 -3.08 -14.61
N LEU A 174 2.87 -2.68 -15.61
CA LEU A 174 3.30 -3.56 -16.69
C LEU A 174 4.18 -4.71 -16.18
N GLN A 175 5.10 -4.43 -15.26
CA GLN A 175 5.91 -5.44 -14.60
C GLN A 175 5.06 -6.46 -13.86
N LEU A 176 4.06 -6.01 -13.07
CA LEU A 176 3.11 -6.89 -12.40
C LEU A 176 2.40 -7.82 -13.40
N ILE A 177 1.92 -7.28 -14.52
CA ILE A 177 1.25 -8.07 -15.57
C ILE A 177 2.21 -9.12 -16.15
N VAL A 178 3.45 -8.72 -16.45
CA VAL A 178 4.46 -9.62 -17.00
C VAL A 178 4.81 -10.74 -16.01
N GLU A 179 4.94 -10.45 -14.72
CA GLU A 179 5.24 -11.48 -13.71
C GLU A 179 4.09 -12.49 -13.57
N ILE A 180 2.83 -12.04 -13.60
CA ILE A 180 1.67 -12.94 -13.58
C ILE A 180 1.64 -13.83 -14.84
N MET A 181 2.03 -13.29 -16.00
CA MET A 181 2.03 -14.06 -17.25
C MET A 181 3.15 -15.11 -17.35
N LYS A 182 4.19 -15.05 -16.50
CA LYS A 182 5.28 -16.05 -16.45
C LYS A 182 4.94 -17.26 -15.58
N SER A 183 3.97 -17.12 -14.67
CA SER A 183 3.52 -18.19 -13.75
C SER A 183 2.39 -19.00 -14.38
#